data_7d53e27c7ca7886c14774263be1fc304
#
_entry.id   7d53e27c7ca7886c14774263be1fc304
#
_cell.length_a   1.000
_cell.length_b   1.000
_cell.length_c   1.000
_cell.angle_alpha   90.00
_cell.angle_beta   90.00
_cell.angle_gamma   90.00
#
_symmetry.space_group_name_H-M   'P 1'
#
loop_
_entity.id
_entity.type
_entity.pdbx_description
1 polymer ?
#
loop_
_entity_poly.entity_id
_entity_poly.type
_entity_poly.pdbx_seq_one_letter_code
_entity_poly.pdbx_strand_id
1 'polypeptide(L)'
;VPEESSNVIHPTAVIEASAKLGNNVKVGPFSYVGHDVVIGDDCILESHVVIKGPSTIGKGNHFFQFASIGEACQDKKYKGEATELIVGDYNVFREGCSVHRGTVQDQGKTIIGSHNLFMNTTHIAHDVVVGNHTIFASGAQAAGHVHVGDWAILGGMTGVHQFVHIGAHAFCGG
;
A
#
# COMPACT_ATOMS: atom_id res chain seq x y z
N VAL A 1 -32.54 9.24 2.27
CA VAL A 1 -32.15 8.51 3.48
C VAL A 1 -30.68 8.19 3.28
N PRO A 2 -29.74 8.59 4.18
CA PRO A 2 -28.37 8.12 4.07
C PRO A 2 -28.39 6.60 4.20
N GLU A 3 -27.83 5.89 3.23
CA GLU A 3 -27.59 4.45 3.36
C GLU A 3 -26.68 4.26 4.58
N GLU A 4 -27.12 3.48 5.56
CA GLU A 4 -26.26 3.08 6.67
C GLU A 4 -25.04 2.38 6.10
N SER A 5 -23.83 2.79 6.52
CA SER A 5 -22.61 2.16 6.05
C SER A 5 -22.66 0.67 6.37
N SER A 6 -22.56 -0.17 5.33
CA SER A 6 -22.60 -1.63 5.46
C SER A 6 -21.27 -2.23 5.90
N ASN A 7 -20.46 -1.46 6.65
CA ASN A 7 -19.12 -1.88 7.08
C ASN A 7 -19.19 -3.06 8.06
N VAL A 8 -18.34 -4.05 7.85
CA VAL A 8 -18.19 -5.21 8.71
C VAL A 8 -16.84 -5.13 9.42
N ILE A 9 -16.85 -4.70 10.68
CA ILE A 9 -15.63 -4.51 11.47
C ILE A 9 -15.61 -5.56 12.58
N HIS A 10 -14.55 -6.39 12.59
CA HIS A 10 -14.40 -7.40 13.63
C HIS A 10 -14.19 -6.72 15.00
N PRO A 11 -14.80 -7.23 16.10
CA PRO A 11 -14.72 -6.58 17.42
C PRO A 11 -13.30 -6.41 17.99
N THR A 12 -12.33 -7.20 17.50
CA THR A 12 -10.92 -7.08 17.92
C THR A 12 -10.10 -6.17 17.01
N ALA A 13 -10.68 -5.61 15.95
CA ALA A 13 -10.01 -4.61 15.12
C ALA A 13 -9.96 -3.27 15.85
N VAL A 14 -8.90 -2.50 15.63
CA VAL A 14 -8.73 -1.16 16.19
C VAL A 14 -8.76 -0.15 15.03
N ILE A 15 -9.71 0.75 15.08
CA ILE A 15 -9.85 1.86 14.12
C ILE A 15 -9.66 3.17 14.91
N GLU A 16 -8.63 3.93 14.59
CA GLU A 16 -8.37 5.21 15.24
C GLU A 16 -9.42 6.27 14.90
N ALA A 17 -9.66 7.20 15.81
CA ALA A 17 -10.78 8.13 15.73
C ALA A 17 -10.75 9.07 14.50
N SER A 18 -9.58 9.38 13.98
CA SER A 18 -9.43 10.21 12.76
C SER A 18 -9.46 9.40 11.45
N ALA A 19 -9.48 8.08 11.52
CA ALA A 19 -9.60 7.23 10.34
C ALA A 19 -11.00 7.37 9.72
N LYS A 20 -11.05 7.33 8.39
CA LYS A 20 -12.30 7.41 7.62
C LYS A 20 -12.42 6.17 6.74
N LEU A 21 -13.51 5.46 6.90
CA LEU A 21 -13.86 4.30 6.08
C LEU A 21 -15.01 4.67 5.14
N GLY A 22 -14.89 4.25 3.89
CA GLY A 22 -15.98 4.29 2.92
C GLY A 22 -17.09 3.30 3.26
N ASN A 23 -17.89 2.95 2.26
CA ASN A 23 -18.99 2.00 2.40
C ASN A 23 -18.50 0.58 2.11
N ASN A 24 -19.17 -0.42 2.70
CA ASN A 24 -18.92 -1.84 2.48
C ASN A 24 -17.46 -2.28 2.73
N VAL A 25 -16.77 -1.62 3.65
CA VAL A 25 -15.41 -1.97 4.07
C VAL A 25 -15.47 -3.13 5.06
N LYS A 26 -14.63 -4.14 4.85
CA LYS A 26 -14.48 -5.29 5.75
C LYS A 26 -13.14 -5.21 6.47
N VAL A 27 -13.15 -5.24 7.80
CA VAL A 27 -11.94 -5.21 8.61
C VAL A 27 -11.91 -6.46 9.50
N GLY A 28 -10.96 -7.34 9.22
CA GLY A 28 -10.78 -8.61 9.90
C GLY A 28 -10.18 -8.48 11.31
N PRO A 29 -10.09 -9.61 12.04
CA PRO A 29 -9.65 -9.63 13.43
C PRO A 29 -8.20 -9.15 13.57
N PHE A 30 -7.93 -8.44 14.68
CA PHE A 30 -6.61 -7.94 15.06
C PHE A 30 -5.96 -7.01 14.03
N SER A 31 -6.76 -6.42 13.13
CA SER A 31 -6.28 -5.41 12.21
C SER A 31 -6.28 -4.03 12.86
N TYR A 32 -5.36 -3.17 12.44
CA TYR A 32 -5.19 -1.81 12.93
C TYR A 32 -5.27 -0.81 11.78
N VAL A 33 -6.17 0.15 11.91
CA VAL A 33 -6.28 1.31 11.00
C VAL A 33 -5.93 2.55 11.81
N GLY A 34 -4.80 3.16 11.48
CA GLY A 34 -4.19 4.25 12.22
C GLY A 34 -4.84 5.61 11.98
N HIS A 35 -4.29 6.61 12.69
CA HIS A 35 -4.67 8.02 12.50
C HIS A 35 -4.45 8.47 11.06
N ASP A 36 -5.31 9.37 10.58
CA ASP A 36 -5.21 10.02 9.27
C ASP A 36 -5.15 9.03 8.08
N VAL A 37 -5.83 7.89 8.25
CA VAL A 37 -6.05 6.91 7.18
C VAL A 37 -7.43 7.13 6.58
N VAL A 38 -7.49 7.21 5.25
CA VAL A 38 -8.74 7.22 4.49
C VAL A 38 -8.79 5.96 3.63
N ILE A 39 -9.84 5.17 3.77
CA ILE A 39 -10.06 3.93 3.01
C ILE A 39 -11.34 4.08 2.20
N GLY A 40 -11.24 3.87 0.89
CA GLY A 40 -12.38 3.91 -0.03
C GLY A 40 -13.31 2.73 0.12
N ASP A 41 -14.39 2.76 -0.65
CA ASP A 41 -15.45 1.75 -0.62
C ASP A 41 -14.95 0.34 -1.00
N ASP A 42 -15.65 -0.69 -0.59
CA ASP A 42 -15.45 -2.08 -0.97
C ASP A 42 -14.06 -2.66 -0.64
N CYS A 43 -13.30 -2.03 0.23
CA CYS A 43 -12.00 -2.54 0.65
C CYS A 43 -12.13 -3.70 1.64
N ILE A 44 -11.19 -4.65 1.54
CA ILE A 44 -11.12 -5.81 2.43
C ILE A 44 -9.75 -5.83 3.11
N LEU A 45 -9.76 -5.80 4.43
CA LEU A 45 -8.60 -6.05 5.27
C LEU A 45 -8.82 -7.41 5.94
N GLU A 46 -7.97 -8.37 5.62
CA GLU A 46 -7.99 -9.67 6.30
C GLU A 46 -7.52 -9.52 7.76
N SER A 47 -7.22 -10.61 8.46
CA SER A 47 -6.72 -10.54 9.82
C SER A 47 -5.30 -9.95 9.92
N HIS A 48 -4.97 -9.28 11.01
CA HIS A 48 -3.60 -8.80 11.30
C HIS A 48 -3.03 -7.86 10.20
N VAL A 49 -3.86 -7.07 9.58
CA VAL A 49 -3.44 -6.03 8.64
C VAL A 49 -3.18 -4.74 9.42
N VAL A 50 -2.09 -4.06 9.13
CA VAL A 50 -1.76 -2.75 9.71
C VAL A 50 -1.72 -1.71 8.61
N ILE A 51 -2.58 -0.69 8.72
CA ILE A 51 -2.53 0.48 7.85
C ILE A 51 -2.27 1.71 8.71
N LYS A 52 -1.18 2.41 8.45
CA LYS A 52 -0.80 3.65 9.12
C LYS A 52 -0.96 4.87 8.22
N GLY A 53 -1.23 5.99 8.81
CA GLY A 53 -1.37 7.26 8.12
C GLY A 53 -0.21 8.24 8.34
N PRO A 54 -0.21 9.35 7.61
CA PRO A 54 -1.21 9.73 6.60
C PRO A 54 -1.23 8.81 5.37
N SER A 55 -2.38 8.21 5.06
CA SER A 55 -2.52 7.34 3.89
C SER A 55 -3.92 7.47 3.28
N THR A 56 -3.97 7.59 1.97
CA THR A 56 -5.23 7.58 1.22
C THR A 56 -5.29 6.34 0.34
N ILE A 57 -6.25 5.48 0.60
CA ILE A 57 -6.46 4.21 -0.08
C ILE A 57 -7.73 4.32 -0.91
N GLY A 58 -7.66 4.04 -2.20
CA GLY A 58 -8.80 3.99 -3.11
C GLY A 58 -9.75 2.83 -2.80
N LYS A 59 -10.71 2.62 -3.68
CA LYS A 59 -11.74 1.60 -3.50
C LYS A 59 -11.31 0.20 -3.92
N GLY A 60 -11.98 -0.82 -3.41
CA GLY A 60 -11.85 -2.20 -3.86
C GLY A 60 -10.48 -2.84 -3.63
N ASN A 61 -9.65 -2.26 -2.77
CA ASN A 61 -8.35 -2.83 -2.44
C ASN A 61 -8.49 -4.01 -1.46
N HIS A 62 -7.67 -5.03 -1.65
CA HIS A 62 -7.65 -6.23 -0.81
C HIS A 62 -6.28 -6.41 -0.16
N PHE A 63 -6.26 -6.39 1.16
CA PHE A 63 -5.05 -6.56 1.97
C PHE A 63 -5.11 -7.89 2.72
N PHE A 64 -4.16 -8.76 2.46
CA PHE A 64 -4.03 -10.04 3.12
C PHE A 64 -3.28 -9.90 4.45
N GLN A 65 -3.36 -10.94 5.26
CA GLN A 65 -2.81 -10.95 6.61
C GLN A 65 -1.31 -10.58 6.65
N PHE A 66 -0.95 -9.86 7.70
CA PHE A 66 0.41 -9.37 7.97
C PHE A 66 0.91 -8.31 6.97
N ALA A 67 0.05 -7.76 6.11
CA ALA A 67 0.41 -6.60 5.31
C ALA A 67 0.63 -5.38 6.22
N SER A 68 1.73 -4.64 5.99
CA SER A 68 2.10 -3.41 6.70
C SER A 68 2.14 -2.26 5.71
N ILE A 69 1.12 -1.43 5.73
CA ILE A 69 0.85 -0.40 4.71
C ILE A 69 0.94 0.99 5.34
N GLY A 70 1.71 1.88 4.73
CA GLY A 70 1.83 3.27 5.17
C GLY A 70 2.75 3.47 6.38
N GLU A 71 3.66 2.54 6.65
CA GLU A 71 4.65 2.70 7.72
C GLU A 71 5.62 3.84 7.39
N ALA A 72 6.24 4.40 8.41
CA ALA A 72 7.24 5.45 8.28
C ALA A 72 8.45 4.96 7.46
N CYS A 73 9.08 5.89 6.74
CA CYS A 73 10.29 5.60 5.99
C CYS A 73 11.39 5.01 6.88
N GLN A 74 12.11 4.00 6.37
CA GLN A 74 13.23 3.36 7.08
C GLN A 74 14.57 4.10 6.93
N ASP A 75 14.66 5.14 6.08
CA ASP A 75 15.89 5.90 5.92
C ASP A 75 16.25 6.60 7.24
N LYS A 76 17.50 6.50 7.64
CA LYS A 76 18.04 7.14 8.86
C LYS A 76 17.93 8.67 8.85
N LYS A 77 17.74 9.27 7.68
CA LYS A 77 17.51 10.72 7.53
C LYS A 77 16.10 11.15 7.89
N TYR A 78 15.11 10.21 7.88
CA TYR A 78 13.74 10.50 8.24
C TYR A 78 13.63 10.84 9.72
N LYS A 79 13.02 11.98 10.03
CA LYS A 79 12.88 12.52 11.40
C LYS A 79 11.42 12.65 11.85
N GLY A 80 10.51 11.95 11.18
CA GLY A 80 9.08 12.02 11.49
C GLY A 80 8.35 13.13 10.76
N GLU A 81 8.88 13.61 9.63
CA GLU A 81 8.24 14.64 8.81
C GLU A 81 6.88 14.17 8.27
N ALA A 82 6.01 15.14 7.99
CA ALA A 82 4.70 14.88 7.41
C ALA A 82 4.84 14.39 5.96
N THR A 83 4.65 13.11 5.77
CA THR A 83 4.71 12.42 4.47
C THR A 83 3.53 11.47 4.33
N GLU A 84 3.18 11.08 3.12
CA GLU A 84 1.97 10.32 2.85
C GLU A 84 2.18 9.12 1.93
N LEU A 85 1.20 8.23 1.94
CA LEU A 85 1.02 7.15 0.98
C LEU A 85 -0.29 7.37 0.23
N ILE A 86 -0.25 7.25 -1.10
CA ILE A 86 -1.43 7.27 -1.96
C ILE A 86 -1.53 5.95 -2.70
N VAL A 87 -2.65 5.27 -2.56
CA VAL A 87 -2.95 4.01 -3.23
C VAL A 87 -4.22 4.18 -4.05
N GLY A 88 -4.17 3.83 -5.32
CA GLY A 88 -5.32 3.81 -6.22
C GLY A 88 -6.30 2.67 -5.91
N ASP A 89 -7.03 2.24 -6.91
CA ASP A 89 -8.15 1.33 -6.78
C ASP A 89 -7.78 -0.12 -7.14
N TYR A 90 -8.50 -1.08 -6.58
CA TYR A 90 -8.48 -2.50 -6.97
C TYR A 90 -7.10 -3.15 -6.95
N ASN A 91 -6.23 -2.77 -6.04
CA ASN A 91 -4.97 -3.45 -5.83
C ASN A 91 -5.12 -4.64 -4.87
N VAL A 92 -4.26 -5.62 -5.06
CA VAL A 92 -4.16 -6.80 -4.17
C VAL A 92 -2.79 -6.81 -3.53
N PHE A 93 -2.76 -6.71 -2.19
CA PHE A 93 -1.56 -6.81 -1.38
C PHE A 93 -1.59 -8.14 -0.63
N ARG A 94 -0.77 -9.09 -1.07
CA ARG A 94 -0.71 -10.43 -0.48
C ARG A 94 0.06 -10.43 0.85
N GLU A 95 0.20 -11.57 1.43
CA GLU A 95 0.69 -11.80 2.79
C GLU A 95 2.07 -11.18 3.02
N GLY A 96 2.21 -10.42 4.09
CA GLY A 96 3.47 -9.83 4.49
C GLY A 96 4.02 -8.74 3.56
N CYS A 97 3.20 -8.20 2.66
CA CYS A 97 3.60 -7.03 1.87
C CYS A 97 3.88 -5.84 2.78
N SER A 98 4.87 -5.02 2.44
CA SER A 98 5.16 -3.77 3.12
C SER A 98 5.26 -2.60 2.15
N VAL A 99 4.63 -1.47 2.52
CA VAL A 99 4.63 -0.24 1.74
C VAL A 99 4.89 0.93 2.68
N HIS A 100 5.92 1.71 2.40
CA HIS A 100 6.30 2.87 3.22
C HIS A 100 5.83 4.18 2.60
N ARG A 101 5.60 5.19 3.45
CA ARG A 101 5.33 6.57 3.03
C ARG A 101 6.57 7.20 2.42
N GLY A 102 6.37 8.32 1.73
CA GLY A 102 7.45 9.10 1.13
C GLY A 102 8.35 9.83 2.13
N THR A 103 9.25 10.63 1.59
CA THR A 103 10.17 11.49 2.35
C THR A 103 10.13 12.93 1.82
N VAL A 104 10.50 13.89 2.67
CA VAL A 104 10.57 15.32 2.28
C VAL A 104 11.72 15.62 1.32
N GLN A 105 12.63 14.67 1.12
CA GLN A 105 13.73 14.79 0.16
C GLN A 105 13.28 14.64 -1.29
N ASP A 106 12.06 14.15 -1.51
CA ASP A 106 11.44 14.02 -2.83
C ASP A 106 10.03 14.63 -2.80
N GLN A 107 9.03 13.92 -3.26
CA GLN A 107 7.64 14.40 -3.38
C GLN A 107 6.86 14.40 -2.05
N GLY A 108 7.45 13.90 -0.97
CA GLY A 108 6.76 13.69 0.31
C GLY A 108 5.77 12.54 0.30
N LYS A 109 5.74 11.74 -0.74
CA LYS A 109 4.75 10.66 -0.90
C LYS A 109 5.24 9.48 -1.71
N THR A 110 4.74 8.30 -1.36
CA THR A 110 4.77 7.08 -2.19
C THR A 110 3.43 6.96 -2.91
N ILE A 111 3.45 6.61 -4.19
CA ILE A 111 2.26 6.54 -5.02
C ILE A 111 2.14 5.16 -5.65
N ILE A 112 1.00 4.52 -5.47
CA ILE A 112 0.64 3.26 -6.12
C ILE A 112 -0.61 3.50 -6.94
N GLY A 113 -0.56 3.16 -8.22
CA GLY A 113 -1.70 3.24 -9.13
C GLY A 113 -2.77 2.19 -8.82
N SER A 114 -3.46 1.72 -9.83
CA SER A 114 -4.61 0.83 -9.70
C SER A 114 -4.40 -0.52 -10.38
N HIS A 115 -5.17 -1.53 -9.95
CA HIS A 115 -5.17 -2.87 -10.53
C HIS A 115 -3.82 -3.61 -10.45
N ASN A 116 -3.02 -3.33 -9.43
CA ASN A 116 -1.73 -3.97 -9.23
C ASN A 116 -1.85 -5.22 -8.36
N LEU A 117 -0.96 -6.18 -8.60
CA LEU A 117 -0.80 -7.37 -7.75
C LEU A 117 0.59 -7.33 -7.09
N PHE A 118 0.59 -7.24 -5.78
CA PHE A 118 1.78 -7.40 -4.94
C PHE A 118 1.71 -8.78 -4.27
N MET A 119 2.49 -9.74 -4.77
CA MET A 119 2.53 -11.08 -4.18
C MET A 119 3.21 -11.06 -2.82
N ASN A 120 3.19 -12.17 -2.12
CA ASN A 120 3.66 -12.26 -0.75
C ASN A 120 5.07 -11.71 -0.55
N THR A 121 5.29 -11.05 0.59
CA THR A 121 6.59 -10.51 1.03
C THR A 121 7.22 -9.47 0.09
N THR A 122 6.44 -8.84 -0.78
CA THR A 122 6.94 -7.71 -1.58
C THR A 122 7.17 -6.48 -0.71
N HIS A 123 8.13 -5.65 -1.11
CA HIS A 123 8.43 -4.40 -0.43
C HIS A 123 8.44 -3.22 -1.40
N ILE A 124 7.72 -2.17 -1.05
CA ILE A 124 7.70 -0.88 -1.74
C ILE A 124 8.25 0.16 -0.76
N ALA A 125 9.45 0.67 -1.03
CA ALA A 125 10.08 1.66 -0.20
C ALA A 125 9.48 3.07 -0.41
N HIS A 126 10.05 4.04 0.31
CA HIS A 126 9.65 5.44 0.25
C HIS A 126 9.81 6.06 -1.14
N ASP A 127 8.95 7.00 -1.49
CA ASP A 127 9.01 7.78 -2.74
C ASP A 127 8.96 6.94 -4.03
N VAL A 128 8.56 5.67 -3.94
CA VAL A 128 8.32 4.82 -5.11
C VAL A 128 7.03 5.26 -5.80
N VAL A 129 7.06 5.28 -7.11
CA VAL A 129 5.88 5.48 -7.96
C VAL A 129 5.61 4.22 -8.77
N VAL A 130 4.47 3.59 -8.55
CA VAL A 130 4.00 2.42 -9.30
C VAL A 130 2.80 2.81 -10.14
N GLY A 131 2.85 2.48 -11.42
CA GLY A 131 1.74 2.68 -12.36
C GLY A 131 0.57 1.72 -12.12
N ASN A 132 -0.11 1.37 -13.20
CA ASN A 132 -1.30 0.53 -13.14
C ASN A 132 -1.03 -0.86 -13.74
N HIS A 133 -1.80 -1.86 -13.33
CA HIS A 133 -1.76 -3.22 -13.87
C HIS A 133 -0.39 -3.90 -13.75
N THR A 134 0.41 -3.53 -12.76
CA THR A 134 1.74 -4.13 -12.54
C THR A 134 1.63 -5.41 -11.71
N ILE A 135 2.64 -6.27 -11.83
CA ILE A 135 2.79 -7.46 -11.01
C ILE A 135 4.17 -7.43 -10.34
N PHE A 136 4.17 -7.49 -9.03
CA PHE A 136 5.36 -7.74 -8.22
C PHE A 136 5.27 -9.17 -7.71
N ALA A 137 6.05 -10.07 -8.30
CA ALA A 137 6.06 -11.47 -7.87
C ALA A 137 6.68 -11.62 -6.47
N SER A 138 6.53 -12.78 -5.87
CA SER A 138 6.92 -13.05 -4.49
C SER A 138 8.33 -12.58 -4.16
N GLY A 139 8.46 -11.79 -3.09
CA GLY A 139 9.73 -11.26 -2.62
C GLY A 139 10.35 -10.16 -3.50
N ALA A 140 9.67 -9.68 -4.54
CA ALA A 140 10.17 -8.55 -5.32
C ALA A 140 10.20 -7.27 -4.47
N GLN A 141 11.25 -6.46 -4.63
CA GLN A 141 11.48 -5.27 -3.80
C GLN A 141 11.85 -4.07 -4.67
N ALA A 142 11.18 -2.96 -4.47
CA ALA A 142 11.52 -1.67 -5.04
C ALA A 142 12.11 -0.76 -3.96
N ALA A 143 13.38 -0.40 -4.10
CA ALA A 143 14.05 0.55 -3.22
C ALA A 143 13.51 1.99 -3.44
N GLY A 144 13.93 2.93 -2.59
CA GLY A 144 13.44 4.30 -2.65
C GLY A 144 13.59 4.97 -4.02
N HIS A 145 12.63 5.82 -4.39
CA HIS A 145 12.62 6.62 -5.61
C HIS A 145 12.55 5.80 -6.92
N VAL A 146 12.16 4.53 -6.87
CA VAL A 146 11.96 3.69 -8.05
C VAL A 146 10.65 4.09 -8.72
N HIS A 147 10.66 4.15 -10.05
CA HIS A 147 9.47 4.34 -10.87
C HIS A 147 9.19 3.07 -11.66
N VAL A 148 7.97 2.57 -11.60
CA VAL A 148 7.51 1.37 -12.33
C VAL A 148 6.35 1.75 -13.23
N GLY A 149 6.53 1.62 -14.53
CA GLY A 149 5.51 1.94 -15.53
C GLY A 149 4.37 0.92 -15.58
N ASP A 150 3.28 1.29 -16.23
CA ASP A 150 2.10 0.45 -16.38
C ASP A 150 2.42 -0.91 -17.01
N TRP A 151 1.75 -1.96 -16.55
CA TRP A 151 1.89 -3.32 -17.08
C TRP A 151 3.28 -3.95 -16.89
N ALA A 152 4.16 -3.33 -16.13
CA ALA A 152 5.46 -3.94 -15.84
C ALA A 152 5.31 -5.13 -14.88
N ILE A 153 6.18 -6.12 -15.05
CA ILE A 153 6.25 -7.31 -14.21
C ILE A 153 7.64 -7.43 -13.61
N LEU A 154 7.73 -7.48 -12.29
CA LEU A 154 8.94 -7.81 -11.56
C LEU A 154 8.85 -9.28 -11.16
N GLY A 155 9.78 -10.09 -11.66
CA GLY A 155 9.89 -11.51 -11.31
C GLY A 155 10.19 -11.75 -9.83
N GLY A 156 10.05 -12.98 -9.39
CA GLY A 156 10.28 -13.32 -7.98
C GLY A 156 11.68 -12.96 -7.51
N MET A 157 11.79 -12.44 -6.30
CA MET A 157 13.05 -12.01 -5.67
C MET A 157 13.80 -10.89 -6.40
N THR A 158 13.18 -10.25 -7.39
CA THR A 158 13.81 -9.11 -8.09
C THR A 158 14.02 -7.96 -7.11
N GLY A 159 15.28 -7.51 -6.96
CA GLY A 159 15.63 -6.30 -6.23
C GLY A 159 15.89 -5.14 -7.19
N VAL A 160 15.14 -4.06 -7.07
CA VAL A 160 15.33 -2.85 -7.89
C VAL A 160 16.04 -1.78 -7.07
N HIS A 161 17.21 -1.34 -7.53
CA HIS A 161 18.01 -0.32 -6.86
C HIS A 161 17.32 1.05 -6.89
N GLN A 162 17.68 1.92 -5.94
CA GLN A 162 17.18 3.29 -5.86
C GLN A 162 17.30 4.06 -7.19
N PHE A 163 16.33 4.92 -7.47
CA PHE A 163 16.29 5.79 -8.65
C PHE A 163 16.18 5.09 -10.01
N VAL A 164 15.95 3.78 -10.03
CA VAL A 164 15.74 3.04 -11.28
C VAL A 164 14.35 3.33 -11.83
N HIS A 165 14.28 3.48 -13.15
CA HIS A 165 13.03 3.59 -13.90
C HIS A 165 12.79 2.32 -14.70
N ILE A 166 11.68 1.64 -14.44
CA ILE A 166 11.22 0.48 -15.19
C ILE A 166 10.11 0.97 -16.14
N GLY A 167 10.33 0.80 -17.44
CA GLY A 167 9.38 1.23 -18.46
C GLY A 167 8.09 0.41 -18.44
N ALA A 168 7.04 0.96 -19.05
CA ALA A 168 5.79 0.24 -19.24
C ALA A 168 6.00 -1.06 -20.03
N HIS A 169 5.24 -2.10 -19.67
CA HIS A 169 5.33 -3.46 -20.24
C HIS A 169 6.70 -4.16 -20.10
N ALA A 170 7.61 -3.62 -19.29
CA ALA A 170 8.88 -4.29 -19.02
C ALA A 170 8.69 -5.56 -18.19
N PHE A 171 9.55 -6.55 -18.45
CA PHE A 171 9.67 -7.75 -17.62
C PHE A 171 11.08 -7.80 -17.03
N CYS A 172 11.18 -7.77 -15.69
CA CYS A 172 12.43 -7.93 -14.97
C CYS A 172 12.49 -9.36 -14.42
N GLY A 173 13.43 -10.15 -14.90
CA GLY A 173 13.69 -11.47 -14.32
C GLY A 173 14.28 -11.37 -12.92
N GLY A 174 14.02 -12.36 -12.08
CA GLY A 174 14.59 -12.49 -10.73
C GLY A 174 16.01 -13.08 -10.75
#